data_26a37e7ee7a3ad330d505f9374f4caf9
#
_entry.id   26a37e7ee7a3ad330d505f9374f4caf9
#
_cell.length_a   1.000
_cell.length_b   1.000
_cell.length_c   1.000
_cell.angle_alpha   90.00
_cell.angle_beta   90.00
_cell.angle_gamma   90.00
#
_symmetry.space_group_name_H-M   'P 1'
#
loop_
_entity.id
_entity.type
_entity.pdbx_description
1 polymer ?
#
loop_
_entity_poly.entity_id
_entity_poly.type
_entity_poly.pdbx_seq_one_letter_code
_entity_poly.pdbx_strand_id
1 'polypeptide(L)'
;MIIELKSVGKIFPKSQFRLDDISFNIAEGEIVGLIGSNGTGKSTILKMINGLIPYDKGNIYYQGKEVKSFSDNKLRQMRKDIAYIFQNHNLLAGESVYYHLALVYKLNHQKVNHDAINDILDFLGLMDLKQVKCHSLSGGQQQKVAIAMAVLQKPKLILCDEISSALDTNSEKEIFNLLSELREKYGISILMIAHHLSLLKQYCDRVMILDHQTIVDTVVPVKATLNQLKSNYVDQVKEFLLHD
;
A
#
# COMPACT_ATOMS: atom_id res chain seq x y z
N MET A 1 17.27 2.15 -2.69
CA MET A 1 16.21 1.35 -3.35
C MET A 1 15.73 0.29 -2.37
N ILE A 2 14.41 0.23 -2.11
CA ILE A 2 13.86 -0.71 -1.13
C ILE A 2 13.37 -2.01 -1.79
N ILE A 3 12.68 -1.90 -2.92
CA ILE A 3 12.20 -3.03 -3.74
C ILE A 3 12.61 -2.84 -5.18
N GLU A 4 12.96 -3.94 -5.85
CA GLU A 4 13.17 -3.99 -7.30
C GLU A 4 12.60 -5.30 -7.85
N LEU A 5 11.78 -5.20 -8.89
CA LEU A 5 11.26 -6.32 -9.67
C LEU A 5 11.96 -6.34 -11.03
N LYS A 6 12.42 -7.51 -11.47
CA LYS A 6 13.04 -7.74 -12.78
C LYS A 6 12.33 -8.87 -13.50
N SER A 7 11.60 -8.55 -14.55
CA SER A 7 10.87 -9.49 -15.41
C SER A 7 10.03 -10.50 -14.63
N VAL A 8 9.35 -10.01 -13.58
CA VAL A 8 8.56 -10.87 -12.69
C VAL A 8 7.27 -11.30 -13.38
N GLY A 9 7.01 -12.60 -13.36
CA GLY A 9 5.79 -13.17 -13.92
C GLY A 9 5.08 -14.11 -12.95
N LYS A 10 3.74 -14.20 -13.08
CA LYS A 10 2.88 -15.10 -12.32
C LYS A 10 1.85 -15.76 -13.22
N ILE A 11 1.75 -17.08 -13.14
CA ILE A 11 0.76 -17.88 -13.89
C ILE A 11 -0.21 -18.48 -12.88
N PHE A 12 -1.51 -18.39 -13.17
CA PHE A 12 -2.55 -19.03 -12.39
C PHE A 12 -3.15 -20.19 -13.21
N PRO A 13 -2.76 -21.44 -12.93
CA PRO A 13 -3.11 -22.58 -13.79
C PRO A 13 -4.62 -22.83 -13.98
N LYS A 14 -5.44 -22.40 -13.02
CA LYS A 14 -6.91 -22.56 -13.05
C LYS A 14 -7.65 -21.41 -13.73
N SER A 15 -6.96 -20.37 -14.09
CA SER A 15 -7.51 -19.21 -14.80
C SER A 15 -6.60 -18.88 -15.98
N GLN A 16 -7.14 -18.24 -17.01
CA GLN A 16 -6.30 -17.74 -18.14
C GLN A 16 -5.48 -16.51 -17.74
N PHE A 17 -5.56 -16.09 -16.48
CA PHE A 17 -4.89 -14.91 -15.98
C PHE A 17 -3.40 -15.19 -15.75
N ARG A 18 -2.57 -14.28 -16.24
CA ARG A 18 -1.13 -14.26 -15.99
C ARG A 18 -0.65 -12.83 -15.85
N LEU A 19 0.39 -12.61 -15.09
CA LEU A 19 1.24 -11.41 -15.16
C LEU A 19 2.51 -11.80 -15.90
N ASP A 20 3.00 -10.93 -16.76
CA ASP A 20 4.22 -11.18 -17.53
C ASP A 20 5.08 -9.93 -17.56
N ASP A 21 6.40 -10.12 -17.40
CA ASP A 21 7.43 -9.09 -17.48
C ASP A 21 7.18 -7.84 -16.61
N ILE A 22 6.79 -8.03 -15.37
CA ILE A 22 6.62 -6.91 -14.42
C ILE A 22 8.01 -6.46 -13.96
N SER A 23 8.40 -5.25 -14.37
CA SER A 23 9.71 -4.66 -14.05
C SER A 23 9.54 -3.23 -13.55
N PHE A 24 9.92 -2.97 -12.29
CA PHE A 24 9.98 -1.63 -11.68
C PHE A 24 10.78 -1.68 -10.38
N ASN A 25 11.03 -0.51 -9.81
CA ASN A 25 11.64 -0.39 -8.49
C ASN A 25 10.85 0.59 -7.60
N ILE A 26 11.16 0.64 -6.30
CA ILE A 26 10.66 1.62 -5.34
C ILE A 26 11.86 2.17 -4.57
N ALA A 27 12.04 3.48 -4.58
CA ALA A 27 13.08 4.15 -3.81
C ALA A 27 12.67 4.28 -2.32
N GLU A 28 13.64 4.56 -1.46
CA GLU A 28 13.36 4.86 -0.04
C GLU A 28 12.66 6.21 0.07
N GLY A 29 11.59 6.27 0.88
CA GLY A 29 10.79 7.47 1.08
C GLY A 29 9.92 7.87 -0.12
N GLU A 30 9.75 7.02 -1.11
CA GLU A 30 8.95 7.28 -2.31
C GLU A 30 7.49 6.85 -2.12
N ILE A 31 6.54 7.65 -2.61
CA ILE A 31 5.12 7.29 -2.75
C ILE A 31 4.85 6.96 -4.21
N VAL A 32 4.52 5.70 -4.49
CA VAL A 32 4.24 5.20 -5.83
C VAL A 32 2.77 4.79 -5.94
N GLY A 33 2.06 5.32 -6.93
CA GLY A 33 0.72 4.86 -7.30
C GLY A 33 0.80 3.67 -8.29
N LEU A 34 -0.11 2.72 -8.17
CA LEU A 34 -0.32 1.66 -9.15
C LEU A 34 -1.79 1.66 -9.57
N ILE A 35 -2.04 1.96 -10.84
CA ILE A 35 -3.37 2.01 -11.42
C ILE A 35 -3.52 1.00 -12.54
N GLY A 36 -4.75 0.69 -12.89
CA GLY A 36 -5.13 -0.24 -13.95
C GLY A 36 -6.57 -0.69 -13.76
N SER A 37 -7.16 -1.27 -14.79
CA SER A 37 -8.52 -1.82 -14.74
C SER A 37 -8.64 -2.91 -13.68
N ASN A 38 -9.88 -3.24 -13.29
CA ASN A 38 -10.11 -4.34 -12.36
C ASN A 38 -9.68 -5.67 -12.98
N GLY A 39 -9.07 -6.54 -12.17
CA GLY A 39 -8.58 -7.84 -12.64
C GLY A 39 -7.24 -7.83 -13.37
N THR A 40 -6.58 -6.68 -13.57
CA THR A 40 -5.26 -6.62 -14.24
C THR A 40 -4.11 -7.19 -13.41
N GLY A 41 -4.29 -7.43 -12.11
CA GLY A 41 -3.28 -8.08 -11.26
C GLY A 41 -2.57 -7.15 -10.28
N LYS A 42 -3.07 -5.95 -10.05
CA LYS A 42 -2.49 -4.98 -9.09
C LYS A 42 -2.25 -5.59 -7.71
N SER A 43 -3.27 -6.15 -7.09
CA SER A 43 -3.15 -6.82 -5.77
C SER A 43 -2.24 -8.04 -5.82
N THR A 44 -2.15 -8.73 -6.95
CA THR A 44 -1.22 -9.84 -7.16
C THR A 44 0.23 -9.36 -7.07
N ILE A 45 0.57 -8.23 -7.69
CA ILE A 45 1.90 -7.62 -7.61
C ILE A 45 2.25 -7.30 -6.16
N LEU A 46 1.36 -6.62 -5.41
CA LEU A 46 1.59 -6.30 -4.00
C LEU A 46 1.82 -7.57 -3.16
N LYS A 47 1.01 -8.61 -3.38
CA LYS A 47 1.15 -9.90 -2.68
C LYS A 47 2.46 -10.61 -2.99
N MET A 48 2.96 -10.53 -4.23
CA MET A 48 4.28 -11.07 -4.60
C MET A 48 5.41 -10.30 -3.90
N ILE A 49 5.34 -8.97 -3.85
CA ILE A 49 6.33 -8.13 -3.16
C ILE A 49 6.41 -8.49 -1.66
N ASN A 50 5.27 -8.67 -1.00
CA ASN A 50 5.24 -9.04 0.42
C ASN A 50 5.60 -10.54 0.65
N GLY A 51 5.68 -11.36 -0.42
CA GLY A 51 5.91 -12.79 -0.32
C GLY A 51 4.72 -13.58 0.20
N LEU A 52 3.49 -13.03 0.09
CA LEU A 52 2.24 -13.74 0.40
C LEU A 52 1.91 -14.79 -0.66
N ILE A 53 2.30 -14.54 -1.90
CA ILE A 53 2.20 -15.51 -3.00
C ILE A 53 3.55 -15.61 -3.72
N PRO A 54 3.93 -16.80 -4.21
CA PRO A 54 5.14 -16.97 -4.99
C PRO A 54 4.96 -16.41 -6.40
N TYR A 55 6.05 -15.96 -7.00
CA TYR A 55 6.16 -15.64 -8.42
C TYR A 55 6.87 -16.77 -9.17
N ASP A 56 6.56 -16.92 -10.48
CA ASP A 56 7.01 -18.07 -11.27
C ASP A 56 8.24 -17.74 -12.14
N LYS A 57 8.36 -16.49 -12.62
CA LYS A 57 9.46 -16.00 -13.43
C LYS A 57 10.09 -14.75 -12.84
N GLY A 58 11.30 -14.42 -13.28
CA GLY A 58 12.04 -13.22 -12.88
C GLY A 58 12.51 -13.23 -11.44
N ASN A 59 12.89 -12.07 -10.95
CA ASN A 59 13.44 -11.91 -9.61
C ASN A 59 12.89 -10.67 -8.90
N ILE A 60 12.64 -10.79 -7.60
CA ILE A 60 12.33 -9.70 -6.69
C ILE A 60 13.53 -9.49 -5.77
N TYR A 61 13.98 -8.26 -5.64
CA TYR A 61 15.06 -7.87 -4.74
C TYR A 61 14.50 -6.96 -3.63
N TYR A 62 14.85 -7.29 -2.40
CA TYR A 62 14.61 -6.46 -1.23
C TYR A 62 15.95 -5.94 -0.72
N GLN A 63 16.12 -4.61 -0.69
CA GLN A 63 17.36 -3.92 -0.33
C GLN A 63 18.59 -4.53 -1.06
N GLY A 64 18.48 -4.72 -2.37
CA GLY A 64 19.53 -5.25 -3.25
C GLY A 64 19.81 -6.76 -3.10
N LYS A 65 19.06 -7.48 -2.27
CA LYS A 65 19.22 -8.94 -2.08
C LYS A 65 18.03 -9.69 -2.68
N GLU A 66 18.32 -10.72 -3.45
CA GLU A 66 17.29 -11.53 -4.10
C GLU A 66 16.44 -12.28 -3.06
N VAL A 67 15.11 -12.09 -3.12
CA VAL A 67 14.16 -12.66 -2.16
C VAL A 67 14.12 -14.19 -2.18
N LYS A 68 14.31 -14.81 -3.35
CA LYS A 68 14.39 -16.28 -3.49
C LYS A 68 15.55 -16.90 -2.69
N SER A 69 16.59 -16.13 -2.40
CA SER A 69 17.74 -16.60 -1.60
C SER A 69 17.52 -16.50 -0.07
N PHE A 70 16.34 -15.98 0.36
CA PHE A 70 16.08 -15.75 1.77
C PHE A 70 15.67 -17.05 2.48
N SER A 71 16.25 -17.26 3.67
CA SER A 71 15.72 -18.22 4.63
C SER A 71 14.37 -17.77 5.18
N ASP A 72 13.61 -18.70 5.78
CA ASP A 72 12.32 -18.39 6.40
C ASP A 72 12.40 -17.24 7.42
N ASN A 73 13.46 -17.20 8.23
CA ASN A 73 13.68 -16.14 9.20
C ASN A 73 13.86 -14.78 8.50
N LYS A 74 14.58 -14.74 7.39
CA LYS A 74 14.81 -13.52 6.64
C LYS A 74 13.54 -13.07 5.90
N LEU A 75 12.74 -14.01 5.39
CA LEU A 75 11.41 -13.71 4.83
C LEU A 75 10.46 -13.13 5.90
N ARG A 76 10.47 -13.69 7.11
CA ARG A 76 9.70 -13.15 8.24
C ARG A 76 10.15 -11.73 8.59
N GLN A 77 11.45 -11.45 8.59
CA GLN A 77 11.97 -10.10 8.83
C GLN A 77 11.54 -9.13 7.70
N MET A 78 11.68 -9.53 6.44
CA MET A 78 11.21 -8.73 5.31
C MET A 78 9.71 -8.40 5.43
N ARG A 79 8.86 -9.35 5.84
CA ARG A 79 7.43 -9.10 6.05
C ARG A 79 7.12 -8.16 7.21
N LYS A 80 8.01 -8.03 8.19
CA LYS A 80 7.90 -6.98 9.23
C LYS A 80 8.28 -5.61 8.67
N ASP A 81 9.31 -5.57 7.82
CA ASP A 81 9.78 -4.35 7.18
C ASP A 81 8.82 -3.87 6.06
N ILE A 82 7.97 -4.76 5.53
CA ILE A 82 6.99 -4.47 4.48
C ILE A 82 5.58 -4.74 5.02
N ALA A 83 4.93 -3.70 5.56
CA ALA A 83 3.56 -3.82 6.04
C ALA A 83 2.59 -3.89 4.87
N TYR A 84 1.54 -4.70 4.99
CA TYR A 84 0.47 -4.84 4.00
C TYR A 84 -0.86 -4.42 4.61
N ILE A 85 -1.50 -3.41 4.02
CA ILE A 85 -2.84 -2.97 4.40
C ILE A 85 -3.80 -3.46 3.32
N PHE A 86 -4.72 -4.36 3.73
CA PHE A 86 -5.69 -4.98 2.85
C PHE A 86 -6.90 -4.05 2.60
N GLN A 87 -7.58 -4.25 1.49
CA GLN A 87 -8.84 -3.58 1.15
C GLN A 87 -9.91 -3.76 2.24
N ASN A 88 -10.04 -4.96 2.76
CA ASN A 88 -10.82 -5.22 3.97
C ASN A 88 -9.91 -5.02 5.18
N HIS A 89 -10.26 -4.14 6.10
CA HIS A 89 -9.41 -3.73 7.23
C HIS A 89 -8.87 -4.87 8.09
N ASN A 90 -9.44 -6.09 7.96
CA ASN A 90 -9.08 -7.32 8.69
C ASN A 90 -9.06 -7.13 10.23
N LEU A 91 -9.92 -6.25 10.74
CA LEU A 91 -10.08 -6.01 12.16
C LEU A 91 -11.05 -7.03 12.77
N LEU A 92 -10.75 -7.48 13.98
CA LEU A 92 -11.64 -8.32 14.78
C LEU A 92 -12.77 -7.44 15.32
N ALA A 93 -13.96 -7.60 14.77
CA ALA A 93 -15.11 -6.73 15.04
C ALA A 93 -15.45 -6.57 16.54
N GLY A 94 -15.29 -7.65 17.32
CA GLY A 94 -15.58 -7.68 18.76
C GLY A 94 -14.49 -7.10 19.66
N GLU A 95 -13.32 -6.79 19.11
CA GLU A 95 -12.17 -6.31 19.87
C GLU A 95 -11.99 -4.78 19.77
N SER A 96 -11.34 -4.19 20.79
CA SER A 96 -11.12 -2.75 20.84
C SER A 96 -9.97 -2.30 19.91
N VAL A 97 -9.93 -1.00 19.62
CA VAL A 97 -8.78 -0.37 18.92
C VAL A 97 -7.48 -0.69 19.66
N TYR A 98 -7.44 -0.49 20.98
CA TYR A 98 -6.26 -0.80 21.79
C TYR A 98 -5.82 -2.26 21.67
N TYR A 99 -6.77 -3.20 21.68
CA TYR A 99 -6.45 -4.62 21.50
C TYR A 99 -5.65 -4.88 20.22
N HIS A 100 -6.10 -4.31 19.10
CA HIS A 100 -5.44 -4.47 17.79
C HIS A 100 -4.02 -3.90 17.79
N LEU A 101 -3.82 -2.73 18.38
CA LEU A 101 -2.50 -2.11 18.44
C LEU A 101 -1.56 -2.89 19.38
N ALA A 102 -2.07 -3.37 20.51
CA ALA A 102 -1.31 -4.23 21.41
C ALA A 102 -0.99 -5.60 20.78
N LEU A 103 -1.87 -6.11 19.91
CA LEU A 103 -1.66 -7.38 19.19
C LEU A 103 -0.41 -7.33 18.31
N VAL A 104 -0.09 -6.18 17.71
CA VAL A 104 1.14 -6.00 16.91
C VAL A 104 2.38 -6.38 17.72
N TYR A 105 2.49 -5.93 18.96
CA TYR A 105 3.60 -6.27 19.84
C TYR A 105 3.58 -7.73 20.26
N LYS A 106 2.40 -8.27 20.64
CA LYS A 106 2.25 -9.66 21.06
C LYS A 106 2.67 -10.65 19.98
N LEU A 107 2.24 -10.43 18.73
CA LEU A 107 2.61 -11.26 17.58
C LEU A 107 4.12 -11.21 17.25
N ASN A 108 4.77 -10.12 17.62
CA ASN A 108 6.21 -9.96 17.49
C ASN A 108 7.01 -10.40 18.74
N HIS A 109 6.36 -11.02 19.73
CA HIS A 109 6.95 -11.41 21.02
C HIS A 109 7.65 -10.24 21.74
N GLN A 110 7.09 -9.04 21.63
CA GLN A 110 7.59 -7.81 22.25
C GLN A 110 6.69 -7.37 23.39
N LYS A 111 7.28 -6.67 24.38
CA LYS A 111 6.51 -5.98 25.40
C LYS A 111 5.71 -4.85 24.76
N VAL A 112 4.43 -4.74 25.11
CA VAL A 112 3.55 -3.66 24.60
C VAL A 112 4.13 -2.31 25.00
N ASN A 113 4.33 -1.45 24.02
CA ASN A 113 4.75 -0.06 24.24
C ASN A 113 3.50 0.84 24.25
N HIS A 114 3.05 1.18 25.44
CA HIS A 114 1.83 1.98 25.64
C HIS A 114 1.99 3.41 25.14
N ASP A 115 3.18 3.99 25.27
CA ASP A 115 3.45 5.37 24.83
C ASP A 115 3.39 5.44 23.29
N ALA A 116 4.05 4.51 22.58
CA ALA A 116 3.97 4.45 21.14
C ALA A 116 2.55 4.20 20.61
N ILE A 117 1.73 3.43 21.35
CA ILE A 117 0.29 3.27 21.04
C ILE A 117 -0.44 4.59 21.22
N ASN A 118 -0.20 5.31 22.31
CA ASN A 118 -0.84 6.60 22.57
C ASN A 118 -0.42 7.63 21.52
N ASP A 119 0.87 7.71 21.20
CA ASP A 119 1.41 8.65 20.21
C ASP A 119 0.79 8.45 18.83
N ILE A 120 0.62 7.18 18.38
CA ILE A 120 -0.01 6.92 17.07
C ILE A 120 -1.52 7.18 17.11
N LEU A 121 -2.21 6.89 18.22
CA LEU A 121 -3.63 7.18 18.37
C LEU A 121 -3.90 8.70 18.37
N ASP A 122 -3.06 9.47 19.04
CA ASP A 122 -3.15 10.93 19.04
C ASP A 122 -2.92 11.49 17.65
N PHE A 123 -1.83 11.05 17.00
CA PHE A 123 -1.50 11.44 15.61
C PHE A 123 -2.63 11.17 14.62
N LEU A 124 -3.37 10.06 14.78
CA LEU A 124 -4.49 9.66 13.91
C LEU A 124 -5.84 10.26 14.33
N GLY A 125 -5.90 11.00 15.44
CA GLY A 125 -7.16 11.49 16.03
C GLY A 125 -8.08 10.37 16.50
N LEU A 126 -7.52 9.29 17.06
CA LEU A 126 -8.26 8.12 17.54
C LEU A 126 -8.17 7.91 19.06
N MET A 127 -7.60 8.85 19.81
CA MET A 127 -7.35 8.68 21.24
C MET A 127 -8.64 8.39 22.02
N ASP A 128 -9.71 9.12 21.74
CA ASP A 128 -11.01 8.93 22.41
C ASP A 128 -11.68 7.59 22.04
N LEU A 129 -11.24 6.96 20.94
CA LEU A 129 -11.75 5.69 20.46
C LEU A 129 -10.93 4.49 20.92
N LYS A 130 -9.88 4.70 21.72
CA LYS A 130 -8.91 3.67 22.13
C LYS A 130 -9.55 2.40 22.68
N GLN A 131 -10.62 2.51 23.47
CA GLN A 131 -11.33 1.38 24.07
C GLN A 131 -12.60 0.98 23.31
N VAL A 132 -12.92 1.69 22.22
CA VAL A 132 -14.11 1.40 21.40
C VAL A 132 -13.87 0.13 20.59
N LYS A 133 -14.89 -0.71 20.45
CA LYS A 133 -14.86 -1.92 19.64
C LYS A 133 -14.90 -1.57 18.14
N CYS A 134 -14.13 -2.30 17.34
CA CYS A 134 -13.95 -1.97 15.91
C CYS A 134 -15.24 -2.01 15.09
N HIS A 135 -16.24 -2.83 15.46
CA HIS A 135 -17.54 -2.85 14.78
C HIS A 135 -18.34 -1.54 14.93
N SER A 136 -18.03 -0.71 15.92
CA SER A 136 -18.71 0.57 16.16
C SER A 136 -18.02 1.76 15.47
N LEU A 137 -16.91 1.51 14.79
CA LEU A 137 -16.15 2.53 14.07
C LEU A 137 -16.68 2.76 12.66
N SER A 138 -16.60 4.00 12.16
CA SER A 138 -16.79 4.27 10.73
C SER A 138 -15.72 3.59 9.87
N GLY A 139 -15.98 3.41 8.55
CA GLY A 139 -14.99 2.83 7.63
C GLY A 139 -13.66 3.57 7.64
N GLY A 140 -13.66 4.90 7.65
CA GLY A 140 -12.44 5.71 7.73
C GLY A 140 -11.69 5.53 9.06
N GLN A 141 -12.42 5.40 10.19
CA GLN A 141 -11.82 5.11 11.48
C GLN A 141 -11.20 3.71 11.51
N GLN A 142 -11.88 2.70 10.97
CA GLN A 142 -11.34 1.35 10.83
C GLN A 142 -10.06 1.35 9.97
N GLN A 143 -10.06 2.13 8.89
CA GLN A 143 -8.89 2.30 8.04
C GLN A 143 -7.72 2.93 8.79
N LYS A 144 -7.97 3.98 9.57
CA LYS A 144 -6.94 4.59 10.43
C LYS A 144 -6.38 3.60 11.45
N VAL A 145 -7.19 2.70 12.02
CA VAL A 145 -6.70 1.62 12.91
C VAL A 145 -5.79 0.65 12.16
N ALA A 146 -6.14 0.24 10.94
CA ALA A 146 -5.29 -0.63 10.11
C ALA A 146 -3.95 0.03 9.78
N ILE A 147 -3.96 1.34 9.48
CA ILE A 147 -2.74 2.13 9.26
C ILE A 147 -1.91 2.21 10.56
N ALA A 148 -2.54 2.44 11.73
CA ALA A 148 -1.84 2.46 13.01
C ALA A 148 -1.12 1.14 13.28
N MET A 149 -1.78 0.00 13.04
CA MET A 149 -1.18 -1.33 13.18
C MET A 149 0.04 -1.49 12.26
N ALA A 150 -0.04 -1.03 11.02
CA ALA A 150 1.06 -1.07 10.06
C ALA A 150 2.25 -0.21 10.55
N VAL A 151 2.01 1.02 10.99
CA VAL A 151 3.06 1.95 11.45
C VAL A 151 3.76 1.47 12.72
N LEU A 152 3.03 0.86 13.66
CA LEU A 152 3.62 0.30 14.89
C LEU A 152 4.62 -0.84 14.64
N GLN A 153 4.57 -1.49 13.47
CA GLN A 153 5.59 -2.44 13.04
C GLN A 153 6.91 -1.76 12.65
N LYS A 154 6.93 -0.41 12.54
CA LYS A 154 8.05 0.41 12.04
C LYS A 154 8.51 -0.07 10.66
N PRO A 155 7.60 -0.14 9.67
CA PRO A 155 7.93 -0.66 8.36
C PRO A 155 8.81 0.32 7.58
N LYS A 156 9.56 -0.20 6.61
CA LYS A 156 10.27 0.60 5.60
C LYS A 156 9.40 0.85 4.37
N LEU A 157 8.44 -0.05 4.10
CA LEU A 157 7.50 0.03 3.00
C LEU A 157 6.10 -0.34 3.48
N ILE A 158 5.11 0.45 3.10
CA ILE A 158 3.68 0.11 3.26
C ILE A 158 3.10 -0.19 1.88
N LEU A 159 2.46 -1.34 1.74
CA LEU A 159 1.68 -1.76 0.58
C LEU A 159 0.21 -1.54 0.87
N CYS A 160 -0.44 -0.65 0.12
CA CYS A 160 -1.84 -0.27 0.30
C CYS A 160 -2.69 -0.87 -0.84
N ASP A 161 -3.48 -1.89 -0.54
CA ASP A 161 -4.33 -2.58 -1.52
C ASP A 161 -5.75 -2.01 -1.49
N GLU A 162 -6.01 -0.97 -2.31
CA GLU A 162 -7.33 -0.31 -2.45
C GLU A 162 -7.93 0.18 -1.12
N ILE A 163 -7.10 0.72 -0.24
CA ILE A 163 -7.46 1.05 1.14
C ILE A 163 -8.49 2.17 1.30
N SER A 164 -8.83 2.86 0.23
CA SER A 164 -9.78 3.97 0.22
C SER A 164 -11.02 3.72 -0.63
N SER A 165 -11.13 2.56 -1.30
CA SER A 165 -12.19 2.27 -2.28
C SER A 165 -13.62 2.27 -1.72
N ALA A 166 -13.78 2.07 -0.40
CA ALA A 166 -15.08 2.06 0.29
C ALA A 166 -15.36 3.37 1.05
N LEU A 167 -14.51 4.38 0.93
CA LEU A 167 -14.62 5.65 1.62
C LEU A 167 -15.27 6.72 0.75
N ASP A 168 -15.94 7.69 1.37
CA ASP A 168 -16.31 8.92 0.69
C ASP A 168 -15.08 9.76 0.33
N THR A 169 -15.24 10.71 -0.60
CA THR A 169 -14.12 11.51 -1.15
C THR A 169 -13.33 12.28 -0.08
N ASN A 170 -14.01 12.77 0.97
CA ASN A 170 -13.34 13.52 2.03
C ASN A 170 -12.49 12.59 2.91
N SER A 171 -13.07 11.47 3.33
CA SER A 171 -12.38 10.43 4.10
C SER A 171 -11.21 9.84 3.32
N GLU A 172 -11.35 9.63 2.01
CA GLU A 172 -10.26 9.19 1.15
C GLU A 172 -9.11 10.20 1.13
N LYS A 173 -9.40 11.49 0.94
CA LYS A 173 -8.40 12.56 0.97
C LYS A 173 -7.68 12.62 2.32
N GLU A 174 -8.39 12.43 3.44
CA GLU A 174 -7.77 12.35 4.77
C GLU A 174 -6.76 11.19 4.86
N ILE A 175 -7.08 10.03 4.31
CA ILE A 175 -6.15 8.87 4.30
C ILE A 175 -4.90 9.18 3.47
N PHE A 176 -5.04 9.82 2.30
CA PHE A 176 -3.88 10.21 1.49
C PHE A 176 -3.00 11.26 2.18
N ASN A 177 -3.60 12.26 2.82
CA ASN A 177 -2.87 13.23 3.65
C ASN A 177 -2.09 12.52 4.75
N LEU A 178 -2.76 11.62 5.49
CA LEU A 178 -2.17 10.85 6.56
C LEU A 178 -0.97 10.02 6.09
N LEU A 179 -1.08 9.35 4.95
CA LEU A 179 0.02 8.58 4.37
C LEU A 179 1.21 9.48 3.98
N SER A 180 0.94 10.69 3.45
CA SER A 180 1.98 11.67 3.16
C SER A 180 2.69 12.15 4.43
N GLU A 181 1.95 12.45 5.49
CA GLU A 181 2.51 12.84 6.79
C GLU A 181 3.34 11.72 7.43
N LEU A 182 2.89 10.45 7.30
CA LEU A 182 3.65 9.29 7.77
C LEU A 182 4.96 9.11 7.00
N ARG A 183 4.95 9.32 5.67
CA ARG A 183 6.18 9.36 4.86
C ARG A 183 7.14 10.42 5.38
N GLU A 184 6.68 11.65 5.57
CA GLU A 184 7.50 12.77 6.02
C GLU A 184 8.08 12.54 7.43
N LYS A 185 7.23 12.07 8.35
CA LYS A 185 7.60 11.88 9.75
C LYS A 185 8.54 10.69 9.98
N TYR A 186 8.35 9.59 9.24
CA TYR A 186 9.03 8.32 9.50
C TYR A 186 9.92 7.84 8.33
N GLY A 187 9.95 8.53 7.19
CA GLY A 187 10.72 8.13 6.02
C GLY A 187 10.21 6.84 5.35
N ILE A 188 8.93 6.49 5.55
CA ILE A 188 8.33 5.26 5.05
C ILE A 188 8.06 5.39 3.55
N SER A 189 8.45 4.38 2.76
CA SER A 189 8.04 4.27 1.36
C SER A 189 6.64 3.70 1.26
N ILE A 190 5.88 4.08 0.22
CA ILE A 190 4.49 3.64 0.06
C ILE A 190 4.26 3.22 -1.39
N LEU A 191 3.70 2.02 -1.60
CA LEU A 191 3.11 1.61 -2.87
C LEU A 191 1.61 1.44 -2.66
N MET A 192 0.81 2.22 -3.39
CA MET A 192 -0.64 2.20 -3.23
C MET A 192 -1.38 1.91 -4.53
N ILE A 193 -2.42 1.08 -4.42
CA ILE A 193 -3.44 0.92 -5.45
C ILE A 193 -4.57 1.88 -5.12
N ALA A 194 -4.91 2.76 -6.06
CA ALA A 194 -6.03 3.68 -5.93
C ALA A 194 -6.66 3.95 -7.30
N HIS A 195 -7.89 4.48 -7.29
CA HIS A 195 -8.66 4.74 -8.49
C HIS A 195 -8.86 6.24 -8.77
N HIS A 196 -8.70 7.10 -7.76
CA HIS A 196 -8.88 8.54 -7.89
C HIS A 196 -7.61 9.23 -8.39
N LEU A 197 -7.60 9.53 -9.69
CA LEU A 197 -6.45 10.11 -10.39
C LEU A 197 -6.00 11.46 -9.80
N SER A 198 -6.95 12.29 -9.33
CA SER A 198 -6.64 13.58 -8.68
C SER A 198 -5.82 13.43 -7.41
N LEU A 199 -6.11 12.42 -6.58
CA LEU A 199 -5.35 12.14 -5.37
C LEU A 199 -3.97 11.56 -5.71
N LEU A 200 -3.89 10.65 -6.69
CA LEU A 200 -2.61 10.15 -7.16
C LEU A 200 -1.74 11.27 -7.72
N LYS A 201 -2.31 12.19 -8.52
CA LYS A 201 -1.62 13.38 -9.05
C LYS A 201 -1.08 14.26 -7.92
N GLN A 202 -1.82 14.43 -6.84
CA GLN A 202 -1.45 15.29 -5.71
C GLN A 202 -0.38 14.66 -4.80
N TYR A 203 -0.47 13.35 -4.51
CA TYR A 203 0.29 12.71 -3.43
C TYR A 203 1.41 11.81 -3.90
N CYS A 204 1.33 11.21 -5.11
CA CYS A 204 2.37 10.30 -5.59
C CYS A 204 3.54 11.06 -6.22
N ASP A 205 4.74 10.51 -6.04
CA ASP A 205 5.95 10.97 -6.73
C ASP A 205 5.95 10.46 -8.18
N ARG A 206 5.38 9.28 -8.41
CA ARG A 206 5.10 8.71 -9.75
C ARG A 206 3.94 7.72 -9.68
N VAL A 207 3.34 7.47 -10.84
CA VAL A 207 2.22 6.55 -11.01
C VAL A 207 2.55 5.55 -12.11
N MET A 208 2.46 4.26 -11.80
CA MET A 208 2.62 3.17 -12.76
C MET A 208 1.25 2.75 -13.29
N ILE A 209 1.19 2.53 -14.60
CA ILE A 209 -0.03 2.10 -15.30
C ILE A 209 0.11 0.62 -15.65
N LEU A 210 -0.74 -0.20 -15.05
CA LEU A 210 -0.82 -1.63 -15.33
C LEU A 210 -1.97 -1.89 -16.30
N ASP A 211 -1.64 -2.35 -17.50
CA ASP A 211 -2.60 -2.75 -18.51
C ASP A 211 -2.07 -3.98 -19.26
N HIS A 212 -2.98 -4.76 -19.87
CA HIS A 212 -2.60 -6.01 -20.56
C HIS A 212 -1.62 -6.89 -19.76
N GLN A 213 -1.76 -6.91 -18.42
CA GLN A 213 -0.96 -7.73 -17.49
C GLN A 213 0.53 -7.36 -17.40
N THR A 214 0.91 -6.17 -17.87
CA THR A 214 2.26 -5.62 -17.76
C THR A 214 2.22 -4.14 -17.35
N ILE A 215 3.35 -3.59 -16.88
CA ILE A 215 3.50 -2.14 -16.67
C ILE A 215 3.73 -1.50 -18.04
N VAL A 216 2.71 -0.80 -18.54
CA VAL A 216 2.77 -0.18 -19.86
C VAL A 216 3.41 1.20 -19.84
N ASP A 217 3.35 1.89 -18.69
CA ASP A 217 3.97 3.20 -18.54
C ASP A 217 4.19 3.57 -17.06
N THR A 218 5.05 4.57 -16.84
CA THR A 218 5.29 5.20 -15.56
C THR A 218 5.34 6.70 -15.74
N VAL A 219 4.42 7.40 -15.08
CA VAL A 219 4.23 8.86 -15.23
C VAL A 219 4.63 9.55 -13.93
N VAL A 220 5.41 10.64 -14.04
CA VAL A 220 5.65 11.58 -12.93
C VAL A 220 4.58 12.66 -13.02
N PRO A 221 3.65 12.75 -12.04
CA PRO A 221 2.54 13.70 -12.11
C PRO A 221 3.03 15.14 -12.05
N VAL A 222 2.52 15.99 -12.94
CA VAL A 222 2.67 17.44 -12.84
C VAL A 222 1.60 17.96 -11.87
N LYS A 223 2.02 18.59 -10.78
CA LYS A 223 1.10 19.11 -9.75
C LYS A 223 0.49 20.46 -10.23
N ALA A 224 -0.50 20.38 -11.11
CA ALA A 224 -1.25 21.56 -11.60
C ALA A 224 -2.71 21.22 -12.00
N THR A 225 -3.57 22.21 -12.26
CA THR A 225 -5.04 22.18 -12.29
C THR A 225 -5.66 21.45 -13.49
N LEU A 226 -6.85 20.87 -13.26
CA LEU A 226 -7.62 20.00 -14.18
C LEU A 226 -8.24 20.72 -15.38
N ASN A 227 -8.09 20.17 -16.61
CA ASN A 227 -9.08 20.31 -17.68
C ASN A 227 -9.05 19.13 -18.68
N GLN A 228 -10.24 18.61 -18.90
CA GLN A 228 -10.84 17.77 -19.98
C GLN A 228 -10.06 16.62 -20.66
N LEU A 229 -10.69 15.43 -20.60
CA LEU A 229 -10.23 14.11 -21.08
C LEU A 229 -10.96 13.66 -22.37
N LYS A 230 -10.23 13.11 -23.35
CA LYS A 230 -10.76 12.23 -24.42
C LYS A 230 -9.67 11.27 -24.86
N SER A 231 -9.94 9.95 -24.82
CA SER A 231 -9.32 8.82 -25.52
C SER A 231 -9.34 7.52 -24.69
N ASN A 232 -8.60 6.47 -25.04
CA ASN A 232 -8.61 5.21 -24.29
C ASN A 232 -8.13 5.39 -22.84
N TYR A 233 -8.33 4.37 -21.99
CA TYR A 233 -8.03 4.47 -20.55
C TYR A 233 -6.59 4.90 -20.26
N VAL A 234 -5.60 4.35 -21.00
CA VAL A 234 -4.18 4.68 -20.80
C VAL A 234 -3.88 6.13 -21.17
N ASP A 235 -4.41 6.59 -22.30
CA ASP A 235 -4.22 7.97 -22.76
C ASP A 235 -4.95 8.96 -21.84
N GLN A 236 -6.15 8.61 -21.34
CA GLN A 236 -6.87 9.39 -20.35
C GLN A 236 -6.06 9.55 -19.07
N VAL A 237 -5.46 8.47 -18.58
CA VAL A 237 -4.62 8.51 -17.37
C VAL A 237 -3.39 9.36 -17.59
N LYS A 238 -2.70 9.21 -18.72
CA LYS A 238 -1.53 10.02 -19.05
C LYS A 238 -1.87 11.49 -19.18
N GLU A 239 -2.91 11.81 -19.95
CA GLU A 239 -3.37 13.18 -20.13
C GLU A 239 -3.71 13.84 -18.80
N PHE A 240 -4.46 13.13 -17.92
CA PHE A 240 -4.80 13.61 -16.59
C PHE A 240 -3.57 13.83 -15.68
N LEU A 241 -2.56 12.99 -15.75
CA LEU A 241 -1.37 13.09 -14.88
C LEU A 241 -0.34 14.09 -15.39
N LEU A 242 -0.28 14.36 -16.70
CA LEU A 242 0.75 15.19 -17.34
C LEU A 242 0.28 16.61 -17.68
N HIS A 243 -1.02 16.83 -17.89
CA HIS A 243 -1.57 18.13 -18.29
C HIS A 243 -2.48 18.73 -17.21
N ASP A 244 -2.58 20.08 -17.27
CA ASP A 244 -3.44 20.91 -16.41
C ASP A 244 -4.89 20.86 -16.84
#